data_df3f39fc31454a745442bef7c42a75f5
#
_entry.id   df3f39fc31454a745442bef7c42a75f5
#
_cell.length_a   1.000
_cell.length_b   1.000
_cell.length_c   1.000
_cell.angle_alpha   90.00
_cell.angle_beta   90.00
_cell.angle_gamma   90.00
#
_symmetry.space_group_name_H-M   'P 1'
#
loop_
_entity.id
_entity.type
_entity.pdbx_description
1 polymer ?
#
loop_
_entity_poly.entity_id
_entity_poly.type
_entity_poly.pdbx_seq_one_letter_code
_entity_poly.pdbx_strand_id
1 'polypeptide(L)'
;MNNTNTNKTIKFPKSSTIFIDGQDPKYKFYIIIKGKVLAYNYFADDYTIEYKEGEIIGLFNAVINEPFTSTVKAIEDVEVLEMNVYEIEKIDNPNIITKIYEYLLLNLERWINRYYYFLSKVTTTYNYYTDKNRIDMISMASIYEENGYTDAASKIYAKYLELNPNAEDIGVVRNKIDKLGKIEEPEYIDNNVYKFKKGYCLYTEFQYNDYIYIIRYGKVGVYNIFNSRQVTRRVCVNNEILNGYAPKSDIRPLFTTAVVLQDSIIQLAKKEEFMELILKDNNIRLYLIKVMSMRVYITISRIKSFNANNNVSKFVIILEALIKYELIFKNTKQIVFPYNFNDLCSMVGITADANKEAELNKIKSVSITEDGYIMIKDTEEFYKEYEIYKQRTSNKLKK
;
A
#
# COMPACT_ATOMS: atom_id res chain seq x y z
N MET A 1 35.31 -17.46 -12.57
CA MET A 1 34.30 -17.46 -13.66
C MET A 1 33.95 -15.98 -13.92
N ASN A 2 34.33 -15.49 -15.08
CA ASN A 2 34.15 -14.08 -15.46
C ASN A 2 32.67 -13.75 -15.60
N ASN A 3 32.08 -13.13 -14.61
CA ASN A 3 30.78 -12.48 -14.75
C ASN A 3 30.96 -11.17 -15.51
N THR A 4 30.90 -11.26 -16.84
CA THR A 4 30.71 -10.06 -17.66
C THR A 4 29.33 -9.52 -17.37
N ASN A 5 29.27 -8.42 -16.65
CA ASN A 5 28.08 -7.58 -16.48
C ASN A 5 27.67 -7.09 -17.88
N THR A 6 26.76 -7.79 -18.54
CA THR A 6 26.22 -7.36 -19.82
C THR A 6 24.85 -6.73 -19.61
N ASN A 7 24.84 -5.52 -19.08
CA ASN A 7 23.67 -4.65 -19.21
C ASN A 7 23.40 -4.48 -20.71
N LYS A 8 22.34 -5.10 -21.20
CA LYS A 8 22.01 -5.16 -22.62
C LYS A 8 21.13 -3.99 -23.01
N THR A 9 21.63 -3.13 -23.88
CA THR A 9 20.78 -2.13 -24.52
C THR A 9 19.95 -2.78 -25.63
N ILE A 10 18.64 -2.55 -25.62
CA ILE A 10 17.68 -3.09 -26.59
C ILE A 10 16.95 -1.92 -27.25
N LYS A 11 16.82 -1.99 -28.58
CA LYS A 11 16.09 -1.00 -29.38
C LYS A 11 14.72 -1.54 -29.78
N PHE A 12 13.71 -0.75 -29.62
CA PHE A 12 12.34 -1.04 -30.01
C PHE A 12 11.85 0.04 -30.98
N PRO A 13 11.52 -0.31 -32.24
CA PRO A 13 10.87 0.62 -33.15
C PRO A 13 9.53 1.11 -32.59
N LYS A 14 9.09 2.26 -33.06
CA LYS A 14 7.74 2.80 -32.76
C LYS A 14 6.68 1.71 -32.94
N SER A 15 5.70 1.68 -32.05
CA SER A 15 4.60 0.69 -31.99
C SER A 15 4.98 -0.73 -31.57
N SER A 16 6.26 -1.03 -31.30
CA SER A 16 6.68 -2.32 -30.77
C SER A 16 6.19 -2.52 -29.33
N THR A 17 5.92 -3.77 -28.99
CA THR A 17 5.62 -4.17 -27.60
C THR A 17 6.92 -4.55 -26.89
N ILE A 18 7.16 -3.98 -25.72
CA ILE A 18 8.32 -4.26 -24.87
C ILE A 18 8.04 -5.50 -24.01
N PHE A 19 6.88 -5.52 -23.35
CA PHE A 19 6.33 -6.68 -22.64
C PHE A 19 4.81 -6.60 -22.57
N ILE A 20 4.15 -7.72 -22.28
CA ILE A 20 2.69 -7.81 -22.20
C ILE A 20 2.22 -8.17 -20.78
N ASP A 21 0.97 -7.77 -20.45
CA ASP A 21 0.28 -8.19 -19.23
C ASP A 21 0.22 -9.73 -19.13
N GLY A 22 0.57 -10.27 -17.97
CA GLY A 22 0.65 -11.71 -17.72
C GLY A 22 1.97 -12.37 -18.12
N GLN A 23 2.90 -11.68 -18.79
CA GLN A 23 4.21 -12.20 -19.12
C GLN A 23 5.11 -12.28 -17.89
N ASP A 24 5.83 -13.41 -17.72
CA ASP A 24 6.84 -13.61 -16.68
C ASP A 24 8.01 -12.62 -16.87
N PRO A 25 8.35 -11.80 -15.87
CA PRO A 25 9.45 -10.84 -15.92
C PRO A 25 10.83 -11.52 -15.95
N LYS A 26 10.96 -12.75 -15.44
CA LYS A 26 12.24 -13.47 -15.29
C LYS A 26 13.29 -12.63 -14.55
N TYR A 27 12.85 -11.93 -13.48
CA TYR A 27 13.67 -11.00 -12.69
C TYR A 27 14.22 -9.80 -13.46
N LYS A 28 13.67 -9.49 -14.66
CA LYS A 28 14.13 -8.39 -15.51
C LYS A 28 13.19 -7.19 -15.45
N PHE A 29 13.81 -6.00 -15.46
CA PHE A 29 13.15 -4.71 -15.59
C PHE A 29 13.96 -3.83 -16.55
N TYR A 30 13.43 -2.68 -16.93
CA TYR A 30 14.04 -1.84 -17.96
C TYR A 30 14.12 -0.38 -17.50
N ILE A 31 15.21 0.29 -17.89
CA ILE A 31 15.40 1.73 -17.78
C ILE A 31 15.33 2.33 -19.17
N ILE A 32 14.50 3.33 -19.38
CA ILE A 32 14.38 4.01 -20.68
C ILE A 32 15.58 4.93 -20.87
N ILE A 33 16.42 4.64 -21.86
CA ILE A 33 17.58 5.46 -22.21
C ILE A 33 17.17 6.58 -23.15
N LYS A 34 16.25 6.28 -24.09
CA LYS A 34 15.77 7.23 -25.09
C LYS A 34 14.33 6.90 -25.46
N GLY A 35 13.55 7.94 -25.73
CA GLY A 35 12.18 7.80 -26.22
C GLY A 35 11.14 7.65 -25.13
N LYS A 36 9.91 7.31 -25.55
CA LYS A 36 8.73 7.22 -24.68
C LYS A 36 7.95 5.96 -24.91
N VAL A 37 7.38 5.44 -23.83
CA VAL A 37 6.52 4.25 -23.86
C VAL A 37 5.19 4.54 -23.17
N LEU A 38 4.16 3.78 -23.53
CA LEU A 38 2.84 3.82 -22.92
C LEU A 38 2.52 2.44 -22.32
N ALA A 39 2.22 2.42 -21.02
CA ALA A 39 1.73 1.26 -20.30
C ALA A 39 0.21 1.25 -20.27
N TYR A 40 -0.39 0.15 -20.75
CA TYR A 40 -1.84 -0.08 -20.77
C TYR A 40 -2.22 -1.02 -19.64
N ASN A 41 -3.19 -0.62 -18.83
CA ASN A 41 -3.65 -1.36 -17.66
C ASN A 41 -5.14 -1.68 -17.80
N TYR A 42 -5.45 -2.72 -18.56
CA TYR A 42 -6.82 -3.11 -18.94
C TYR A 42 -7.73 -3.38 -17.74
N PHE A 43 -7.18 -3.97 -16.66
CA PHE A 43 -7.93 -4.22 -15.42
C PHE A 43 -8.36 -2.95 -14.67
N ALA A 44 -7.82 -1.81 -15.06
CA ALA A 44 -8.05 -0.52 -14.41
C ALA A 44 -8.77 0.48 -15.34
N ASP A 45 -9.82 0.05 -16.07
CA ASP A 45 -10.55 0.83 -17.07
C ASP A 45 -9.62 1.48 -18.09
N ASP A 46 -8.78 0.68 -18.73
CA ASP A 46 -7.80 1.10 -19.73
C ASP A 46 -6.88 2.25 -19.29
N TYR A 47 -6.62 2.33 -17.96
CA TYR A 47 -5.75 3.35 -17.40
C TYR A 47 -4.35 3.28 -18.01
N THR A 48 -3.93 4.37 -18.63
CA THR A 48 -2.62 4.46 -19.29
C THR A 48 -1.64 5.31 -18.49
N ILE A 49 -0.36 4.91 -18.52
CA ILE A 49 0.74 5.64 -17.90
C ILE A 49 1.83 5.84 -18.95
N GLU A 50 2.18 7.08 -19.25
CA GLU A 50 3.35 7.40 -20.08
C GLU A 50 4.61 7.37 -19.22
N TYR A 51 5.66 6.72 -19.74
CA TYR A 51 7.02 6.73 -19.17
C TYR A 51 7.98 7.28 -20.23
N LYS A 52 8.98 8.04 -19.78
CA LYS A 52 9.95 8.73 -20.61
C LYS A 52 11.38 8.41 -20.22
N GLU A 53 12.33 9.00 -20.92
CA GLU A 53 13.76 8.89 -20.68
C GLU A 53 14.13 9.06 -19.20
N GLY A 54 14.96 8.15 -18.67
CA GLY A 54 15.39 8.07 -17.27
C GLY A 54 14.41 7.38 -16.34
N GLU A 55 13.19 7.05 -16.80
CA GLU A 55 12.20 6.33 -15.97
C GLU A 55 12.35 4.80 -16.10
N ILE A 56 11.86 4.11 -15.09
CA ILE A 56 11.95 2.65 -14.94
C ILE A 56 10.60 2.03 -15.28
N ILE A 57 10.59 0.87 -15.94
CA ILE A 57 9.39 0.07 -16.21
C ILE A 57 9.58 -1.38 -15.78
N GLY A 58 8.53 -2.00 -15.25
CA GLY A 58 8.50 -3.42 -14.86
C GLY A 58 9.21 -3.78 -13.55
N LEU A 59 9.82 -2.84 -12.84
CA LEU A 59 10.66 -3.13 -11.67
C LEU A 59 9.89 -3.85 -10.56
N PHE A 60 8.72 -3.36 -10.13
CA PHE A 60 8.03 -3.97 -8.99
C PHE A 60 7.61 -5.42 -9.29
N ASN A 61 7.19 -5.73 -10.52
CA ASN A 61 6.89 -7.10 -10.93
C ASN A 61 8.14 -7.99 -10.90
N ALA A 62 9.26 -7.49 -11.43
CA ALA A 62 10.53 -8.21 -11.45
C ALA A 62 11.05 -8.52 -10.04
N VAL A 63 10.95 -7.55 -9.10
CA VAL A 63 11.41 -7.68 -7.71
C VAL A 63 10.66 -8.77 -6.95
N ILE A 64 9.37 -8.88 -7.14
CA ILE A 64 8.53 -9.89 -6.47
C ILE A 64 8.33 -11.14 -7.32
N ASN A 65 8.92 -11.16 -8.50
CA ASN A 65 8.83 -12.23 -9.49
C ASN A 65 7.38 -12.62 -9.86
N GLU A 66 6.54 -11.60 -10.02
CA GLU A 66 5.15 -11.75 -10.44
C GLU A 66 4.98 -11.29 -11.89
N PRO A 67 4.06 -11.89 -12.65
CA PRO A 67 3.79 -11.49 -14.03
C PRO A 67 3.55 -9.99 -14.16
N PHE A 68 4.00 -9.39 -15.27
CA PHE A 68 3.71 -8.00 -15.55
C PHE A 68 2.20 -7.71 -15.48
N THR A 69 1.83 -6.60 -14.89
CA THR A 69 0.43 -6.20 -14.72
C THR A 69 -0.04 -5.20 -15.76
N SER A 70 0.81 -4.91 -16.76
CA SER A 70 0.51 -3.99 -17.85
C SER A 70 1.17 -4.46 -19.16
N THR A 71 0.57 -4.04 -20.28
CA THR A 71 1.21 -4.14 -21.60
C THR A 71 1.91 -2.81 -21.89
N VAL A 72 3.21 -2.84 -22.18
CA VAL A 72 4.02 -1.65 -22.49
C VAL A 72 4.40 -1.62 -23.94
N LYS A 73 4.10 -0.50 -24.63
CA LYS A 73 4.39 -0.28 -26.04
C LYS A 73 5.21 0.99 -26.25
N ALA A 74 6.13 0.95 -27.19
CA ALA A 74 6.89 2.10 -27.67
C ALA A 74 5.97 3.04 -28.48
N ILE A 75 5.87 4.32 -28.10
CA ILE A 75 5.08 5.33 -28.85
C ILE A 75 5.93 6.13 -29.83
N GLU A 76 7.24 5.99 -29.72
CA GLU A 76 8.27 6.44 -30.67
C GLU A 76 9.39 5.39 -30.70
N ASP A 77 10.51 5.61 -31.42
CA ASP A 77 11.65 4.72 -31.33
C ASP A 77 12.30 4.82 -29.94
N VAL A 78 12.40 3.67 -29.26
CA VAL A 78 12.82 3.56 -27.86
C VAL A 78 14.09 2.74 -27.74
N GLU A 79 14.98 3.18 -26.87
CA GLU A 79 16.15 2.44 -26.43
C GLU A 79 16.06 2.22 -24.91
N VAL A 80 16.16 0.96 -24.47
CA VAL A 80 16.09 0.59 -23.04
C VAL A 80 17.32 -0.17 -22.61
N LEU A 81 17.73 0.01 -21.37
CA LEU A 81 18.71 -0.80 -20.67
C LEU A 81 17.98 -1.92 -19.93
N GLU A 82 18.22 -3.17 -20.33
CA GLU A 82 17.74 -4.34 -19.59
C GLU A 82 18.59 -4.55 -18.34
N MET A 83 17.95 -4.64 -17.18
CA MET A 83 18.55 -4.84 -15.88
C MET A 83 17.98 -6.09 -15.22
N ASN A 84 18.79 -6.77 -14.40
CA ASN A 84 18.32 -7.86 -13.54
C ASN A 84 18.20 -7.42 -12.09
N VAL A 85 17.19 -7.90 -11.38
CA VAL A 85 16.96 -7.56 -9.95
C VAL A 85 18.19 -7.87 -9.08
N TYR A 86 18.93 -8.96 -9.39
CA TYR A 86 20.15 -9.33 -8.67
C TYR A 86 21.32 -8.35 -8.87
N GLU A 87 21.21 -7.44 -9.82
CA GLU A 87 22.21 -6.38 -10.03
C GLU A 87 21.98 -5.19 -9.10
N ILE A 88 20.78 -5.06 -8.51
CA ILE A 88 20.45 -3.95 -7.58
C ILE A 88 21.38 -3.94 -6.37
N GLU A 89 21.79 -5.12 -5.89
CA GLU A 89 22.75 -5.24 -4.78
C GLU A 89 24.11 -4.58 -5.07
N LYS A 90 24.50 -4.56 -6.34
CA LYS A 90 25.80 -4.09 -6.81
C LYS A 90 25.80 -2.61 -7.19
N ILE A 91 24.65 -1.96 -7.06
CA ILE A 91 24.52 -0.53 -7.40
C ILE A 91 25.07 0.29 -6.23
N ASP A 92 26.22 0.93 -6.47
CA ASP A 92 26.84 1.84 -5.50
C ASP A 92 26.51 3.31 -5.79
N ASN A 93 25.88 3.60 -6.93
CA ASN A 93 25.53 4.97 -7.33
C ASN A 93 24.27 5.45 -6.58
N PRO A 94 24.38 6.44 -5.67
CA PRO A 94 23.26 6.94 -4.87
C PRO A 94 22.11 7.48 -5.74
N ASN A 95 22.42 8.07 -6.89
CA ASN A 95 21.40 8.64 -7.78
C ASN A 95 20.52 7.54 -8.40
N ILE A 96 21.10 6.38 -8.75
CA ILE A 96 20.35 5.27 -9.29
C ILE A 96 19.48 4.65 -8.20
N ILE A 97 20.01 4.47 -6.98
CA ILE A 97 19.28 3.97 -5.83
C ILE A 97 18.08 4.89 -5.55
N THR A 98 18.31 6.20 -5.49
CA THR A 98 17.24 7.19 -5.28
C THR A 98 16.16 7.09 -6.37
N LYS A 99 16.54 6.96 -7.64
CA LYS A 99 15.57 6.78 -8.75
C LYS A 99 14.73 5.52 -8.61
N ILE A 100 15.30 4.42 -8.11
CA ILE A 100 14.55 3.18 -7.83
C ILE A 100 13.45 3.44 -6.80
N TYR A 101 13.77 4.15 -5.71
CA TYR A 101 12.77 4.50 -4.69
C TYR A 101 11.73 5.48 -5.22
N GLU A 102 12.14 6.52 -5.93
CA GLU A 102 11.22 7.48 -6.56
C GLU A 102 10.24 6.75 -7.50
N TYR A 103 10.71 5.81 -8.31
CA TYR A 103 9.86 4.99 -9.15
C TYR A 103 8.81 4.21 -8.34
N LEU A 104 9.25 3.50 -7.29
CA LEU A 104 8.35 2.69 -6.48
C LEU A 104 7.32 3.56 -5.75
N LEU A 105 7.75 4.70 -5.22
CA LEU A 105 6.87 5.66 -4.55
C LEU A 105 5.83 6.24 -5.50
N LEU A 106 6.25 6.71 -6.69
CA LEU A 106 5.35 7.25 -7.71
C LEU A 106 4.33 6.22 -8.18
N ASN A 107 4.77 4.96 -8.39
CA ASN A 107 3.85 3.89 -8.75
C ASN A 107 2.86 3.60 -7.63
N LEU A 108 3.32 3.53 -6.38
CA LEU A 108 2.43 3.34 -5.24
C LEU A 108 1.39 4.46 -5.14
N GLU A 109 1.79 5.72 -5.30
CA GLU A 109 0.89 6.87 -5.27
C GLU A 109 -0.13 6.82 -6.42
N ARG A 110 0.32 6.55 -7.65
CA ARG A 110 -0.55 6.40 -8.84
C ARG A 110 -1.62 5.32 -8.62
N TRP A 111 -1.20 4.15 -8.10
CA TRP A 111 -2.12 3.04 -7.86
C TRP A 111 -3.05 3.26 -6.66
N ILE A 112 -2.60 3.96 -5.62
CA ILE A 112 -3.47 4.40 -4.51
C ILE A 112 -4.56 5.35 -5.03
N ASN A 113 -4.20 6.34 -5.85
CA ASN A 113 -5.16 7.26 -6.45
C ASN A 113 -6.17 6.51 -7.35
N ARG A 114 -5.68 5.55 -8.14
CA ARG A 114 -6.56 4.72 -8.97
C ARG A 114 -7.47 3.80 -8.15
N TYR A 115 -6.98 3.26 -7.03
CA TYR A 115 -7.79 2.51 -6.09
C TYR A 115 -8.95 3.34 -5.53
N TYR A 116 -8.71 4.59 -5.14
CA TYR A 116 -9.78 5.47 -4.67
C TYR A 116 -10.80 5.81 -5.77
N TYR A 117 -10.35 5.96 -7.00
CA TYR A 117 -11.27 6.11 -8.13
C TYR A 117 -12.23 4.91 -8.27
N PHE A 118 -11.73 3.68 -8.13
CA PHE A 118 -12.58 2.49 -8.15
C PHE A 118 -13.48 2.40 -6.92
N LEU A 119 -12.95 2.70 -5.76
CA LEU A 119 -13.72 2.72 -4.51
C LEU A 119 -14.89 3.71 -4.60
N SER A 120 -14.71 4.87 -5.24
CA SER A 120 -15.77 5.85 -5.44
C SER A 120 -16.89 5.35 -6.37
N LYS A 121 -16.59 4.47 -7.32
CA LYS A 121 -17.59 3.86 -8.19
C LYS A 121 -18.48 2.84 -7.48
N VAL A 122 -17.94 2.14 -6.51
CA VAL A 122 -18.66 1.09 -5.76
C VAL A 122 -19.48 1.68 -4.62
N THR A 123 -19.01 2.80 -4.06
CA THR A 123 -19.69 3.54 -3.01
C THR A 123 -20.33 4.78 -3.63
N THR A 124 -21.62 4.72 -3.91
CA THR A 124 -22.38 5.89 -4.41
C THR A 124 -22.24 7.04 -3.41
N THR A 125 -21.44 8.00 -3.72
CA THR A 125 -21.39 9.42 -3.39
C THR A 125 -19.99 9.98 -3.09
N TYR A 126 -19.67 11.11 -3.70
CA TYR A 126 -18.54 12.03 -3.52
C TYR A 126 -17.19 11.71 -4.18
N ASN A 127 -16.83 12.57 -5.13
CA ASN A 127 -15.49 12.69 -5.71
C ASN A 127 -14.50 13.29 -4.69
N TYR A 128 -13.75 12.44 -4.01
CA TYR A 128 -12.76 12.86 -3.02
C TYR A 128 -11.58 13.65 -3.60
N TYR A 129 -11.31 13.50 -4.91
CA TYR A 129 -10.14 14.12 -5.57
C TYR A 129 -10.46 15.20 -6.60
N THR A 130 -11.70 15.40 -6.97
CA THR A 130 -12.06 16.38 -8.01
C THR A 130 -12.70 17.65 -7.47
N ASP A 131 -13.14 17.66 -6.22
CA ASP A 131 -13.72 18.86 -5.64
C ASP A 131 -12.73 19.55 -4.72
N LYS A 132 -12.47 20.82 -4.98
CA LYS A 132 -11.79 21.76 -4.07
C LYS A 132 -12.56 21.94 -2.75
N ASN A 133 -13.56 21.13 -2.53
CA ASN A 133 -14.39 21.15 -1.34
C ASN A 133 -13.58 20.58 -0.18
N ARG A 134 -13.44 21.42 0.84
CA ARG A 134 -12.99 21.07 2.18
C ARG A 134 -13.40 19.63 2.48
N ILE A 135 -12.40 18.76 2.65
CA ILE A 135 -12.61 17.52 3.39
C ILE A 135 -13.28 17.99 4.68
N ASP A 136 -14.46 17.51 4.94
CA ASP A 136 -15.12 17.84 6.20
C ASP A 136 -14.35 17.17 7.33
N MET A 137 -13.39 17.92 7.89
CA MET A 137 -12.51 17.44 8.96
C MET A 137 -13.30 17.04 10.19
N ILE A 138 -14.45 17.67 10.42
CA ILE A 138 -15.34 17.37 11.53
C ILE A 138 -15.99 16.00 11.34
N SER A 139 -16.54 15.73 10.17
CA SER A 139 -17.09 14.41 9.83
C SER A 139 -16.02 13.32 9.89
N MET A 140 -14.81 13.61 9.40
CA MET A 140 -13.70 12.67 9.47
C MET A 140 -13.33 12.36 10.93
N ALA A 141 -13.18 13.37 11.77
CA ALA A 141 -12.90 13.19 13.19
C ALA A 141 -14.02 12.40 13.88
N SER A 142 -15.30 12.69 13.57
CA SER A 142 -16.43 11.92 14.10
C SER A 142 -16.37 10.44 13.74
N ILE A 143 -15.96 10.09 12.52
CA ILE A 143 -15.82 8.69 12.11
C ILE A 143 -14.70 7.99 12.90
N TYR A 144 -13.57 8.65 13.16
CA TYR A 144 -12.54 8.09 14.03
C TYR A 144 -13.02 7.95 15.47
N GLU A 145 -13.78 8.92 15.99
CA GLU A 145 -14.41 8.85 17.29
C GLU A 145 -15.38 7.65 17.41
N GLU A 146 -16.28 7.46 16.43
CA GLU A 146 -17.22 6.34 16.34
C GLU A 146 -16.52 4.97 16.29
N ASN A 147 -15.32 4.91 15.68
CA ASN A 147 -14.49 3.71 15.64
C ASN A 147 -13.61 3.52 16.89
N GLY A 148 -13.75 4.38 17.91
CA GLY A 148 -13.01 4.31 19.16
C GLY A 148 -11.57 4.86 19.09
N TYR A 149 -11.20 5.57 18.01
CA TYR A 149 -9.88 6.20 17.85
C TYR A 149 -9.90 7.65 18.33
N THR A 150 -10.14 7.81 19.63
CA THR A 150 -10.38 9.12 20.27
C THR A 150 -9.22 10.11 20.13
N ASP A 151 -7.97 9.64 20.22
CA ASP A 151 -6.79 10.50 20.03
C ASP A 151 -6.64 10.99 18.58
N ALA A 152 -6.94 10.13 17.59
CA ALA A 152 -6.96 10.53 16.19
C ALA A 152 -8.04 11.60 15.94
N ALA A 153 -9.25 11.39 16.48
CA ALA A 153 -10.34 12.36 16.42
C ALA A 153 -9.95 13.69 17.05
N SER A 154 -9.39 13.67 18.26
CA SER A 154 -8.93 14.86 18.98
C SER A 154 -7.90 15.66 18.18
N LYS A 155 -6.90 14.99 17.59
CA LYS A 155 -5.87 15.63 16.76
C LYS A 155 -6.44 16.27 15.50
N ILE A 156 -7.42 15.62 14.85
CA ILE A 156 -8.09 16.17 13.67
C ILE A 156 -8.97 17.37 14.04
N TYR A 157 -9.74 17.30 15.13
CA TYR A 157 -10.50 18.44 15.65
C TYR A 157 -9.59 19.61 16.01
N ALA A 158 -8.46 19.36 16.67
CA ALA A 158 -7.48 20.40 17.00
C ALA A 158 -6.92 21.05 15.72
N LYS A 159 -6.61 20.25 14.68
CA LYS A 159 -6.16 20.77 13.40
C LYS A 159 -7.23 21.58 12.66
N TYR A 160 -8.50 21.19 12.80
CA TYR A 160 -9.61 21.99 12.29
C TYR A 160 -9.66 23.37 12.94
N LEU A 161 -9.54 23.45 14.27
CA LEU A 161 -9.53 24.72 15.01
C LEU A 161 -8.34 25.61 14.61
N GLU A 162 -7.16 25.01 14.40
CA GLU A 162 -5.97 25.72 13.93
C GLU A 162 -6.21 26.36 12.55
N LEU A 163 -6.81 25.63 11.63
CA LEU A 163 -7.05 26.07 10.25
C LEU A 163 -8.27 27.01 10.12
N ASN A 164 -9.18 27.00 11.07
CA ASN A 164 -10.44 27.75 11.04
C ASN A 164 -10.66 28.56 12.35
N PRO A 165 -9.77 29.52 12.67
CA PRO A 165 -9.80 30.22 13.97
C PRO A 165 -11.05 31.09 14.20
N ASN A 166 -11.82 31.36 13.13
CA ASN A 166 -13.02 32.19 13.18
C ASN A 166 -14.30 31.43 12.80
N ALA A 167 -14.30 30.09 12.83
CA ALA A 167 -15.46 29.30 12.52
C ALA A 167 -16.54 29.42 13.61
N GLU A 168 -17.81 29.40 13.22
CA GLU A 168 -18.95 29.55 14.14
C GLU A 168 -19.06 28.38 15.13
N ASP A 169 -18.55 27.22 14.78
CA ASP A 169 -18.64 25.96 15.53
C ASP A 169 -17.46 25.68 16.46
N ILE A 170 -16.53 26.66 16.65
CA ILE A 170 -15.33 26.50 17.50
C ILE A 170 -15.70 26.00 18.91
N GLY A 171 -16.75 26.55 19.54
CA GLY A 171 -17.18 26.15 20.86
C GLY A 171 -17.64 24.68 20.89
N VAL A 172 -18.35 24.25 19.89
CA VAL A 172 -18.82 22.85 19.73
C VAL A 172 -17.64 21.90 19.57
N VAL A 173 -16.68 22.26 18.73
CA VAL A 173 -15.49 21.41 18.47
C VAL A 173 -14.58 21.34 19.69
N ARG A 174 -14.35 22.45 20.43
CA ARG A 174 -13.61 22.43 21.70
C ARG A 174 -14.26 21.50 22.73
N ASN A 175 -15.57 21.59 22.90
CA ASN A 175 -16.30 20.70 23.80
C ASN A 175 -16.19 19.22 23.41
N LYS A 176 -16.09 18.92 22.13
CA LYS A 176 -15.81 17.53 21.66
C LYS A 176 -14.42 17.08 22.08
N ILE A 177 -13.38 17.89 21.86
CA ILE A 177 -12.00 17.57 22.29
C ILE A 177 -11.94 17.32 23.80
N ASP A 178 -12.56 18.19 24.61
CA ASP A 178 -12.56 18.05 26.05
C ASP A 178 -13.22 16.74 26.53
N LYS A 179 -14.27 16.28 25.84
CA LYS A 179 -14.96 15.02 26.15
C LYS A 179 -14.15 13.77 25.75
N LEU A 180 -13.32 13.85 24.75
CA LEU A 180 -12.51 12.71 24.29
C LEU A 180 -11.39 12.36 25.27
N GLY A 181 -11.01 13.31 26.14
CA GLY A 181 -9.91 13.15 27.08
C GLY A 181 -8.53 13.20 26.41
N LYS A 182 -7.50 13.05 27.22
CA LYS A 182 -6.13 12.99 26.75
C LYS A 182 -5.59 11.57 26.89
N ILE A 183 -4.92 11.10 25.87
CA ILE A 183 -4.13 9.86 25.95
C ILE A 183 -2.76 10.17 26.59
N GLU A 184 -2.18 9.19 27.28
CA GLU A 184 -0.85 9.34 27.88
C GLU A 184 0.20 9.60 26.80
N GLU A 185 1.12 10.54 27.07
CA GLU A 185 2.26 10.80 26.20
C GLU A 185 3.18 9.57 26.14
N PRO A 186 3.89 9.35 25.03
CA PRO A 186 4.77 8.21 24.88
C PRO A 186 5.92 8.25 25.90
N GLU A 187 6.17 7.12 26.53
CA GLU A 187 7.31 6.94 27.44
C GLU A 187 8.60 6.75 26.64
N TYR A 188 9.60 7.63 26.82
CA TYR A 188 10.92 7.47 26.21
C TYR A 188 11.67 6.34 26.92
N ILE A 189 12.24 5.43 26.11
CA ILE A 189 13.07 4.30 26.62
C ILE A 189 14.55 4.63 26.39
N ASP A 190 15.01 4.59 25.14
CA ASP A 190 16.38 4.93 24.73
C ASP A 190 16.46 5.10 23.19
N ASN A 191 17.53 5.69 22.66
CA ASN A 191 17.86 5.72 21.22
C ASN A 191 16.66 6.02 20.29
N ASN A 192 15.83 7.00 20.63
CA ASN A 192 14.59 7.33 19.94
C ASN A 192 13.54 6.19 19.92
N VAL A 193 13.62 5.28 20.89
CA VAL A 193 12.63 4.24 21.13
C VAL A 193 11.65 4.72 22.19
N TYR A 194 10.37 4.57 21.93
CA TYR A 194 9.29 5.01 22.80
C TYR A 194 8.28 3.87 22.99
N LYS A 195 7.64 3.87 24.16
CA LYS A 195 6.49 3.02 24.45
C LYS A 195 5.21 3.83 24.28
N PHE A 196 4.34 3.33 23.43
CA PHE A 196 3.05 3.93 23.09
C PHE A 196 1.91 3.08 23.66
N LYS A 197 0.93 3.72 24.24
CA LYS A 197 -0.30 3.07 24.71
C LYS A 197 -1.24 2.78 23.54
N LYS A 198 -2.05 1.73 23.68
CA LYS A 198 -3.17 1.47 22.77
C LYS A 198 -4.06 2.70 22.63
N GLY A 199 -4.45 3.01 21.40
CA GLY A 199 -5.28 4.18 21.06
C GLY A 199 -4.48 5.42 20.69
N TYR A 200 -3.16 5.50 20.97
CA TYR A 200 -2.33 6.64 20.60
C TYR A 200 -2.28 6.81 19.08
N CYS A 201 -2.51 8.01 18.59
CA CYS A 201 -2.42 8.35 17.17
C CYS A 201 -1.01 8.89 16.86
N LEU A 202 -0.25 8.15 16.06
CA LEU A 202 1.10 8.54 15.66
C LEU A 202 1.10 9.77 14.75
N TYR A 203 0.13 9.85 13.83
CA TYR A 203 -0.08 10.96 12.91
C TYR A 203 -1.48 10.87 12.28
N THR A 204 -1.96 11.99 11.74
CA THR A 204 -3.24 12.08 11.02
C THR A 204 -3.06 12.51 9.55
N GLU A 205 -4.10 12.38 8.75
CA GLU A 205 -4.14 12.70 7.32
C GLU A 205 -3.76 14.15 6.97
N PHE A 206 -3.79 15.07 7.93
CA PHE A 206 -3.52 16.49 7.71
C PHE A 206 -2.17 16.96 8.30
N GLN A 207 -1.39 16.03 8.82
CA GLN A 207 -0.10 16.35 9.43
C GLN A 207 1.05 16.13 8.45
N TYR A 208 2.05 17.01 8.53
CA TYR A 208 3.39 16.75 8.01
C TYR A 208 4.13 15.90 9.04
N ASN A 209 4.89 14.93 8.56
CA ASN A 209 5.64 14.07 9.45
C ASN A 209 7.02 13.75 8.86
N ASP A 210 8.06 14.13 9.57
CA ASP A 210 9.46 13.91 9.19
C ASP A 210 10.04 12.60 9.74
N TYR A 211 9.20 11.83 10.44
CA TYR A 211 9.64 10.59 11.08
C TYR A 211 9.19 9.36 10.30
N ILE A 212 10.01 8.34 10.43
CA ILE A 212 9.77 6.97 10.10
C ILE A 212 9.59 6.21 11.40
N TYR A 213 8.60 5.34 11.44
CA TYR A 213 8.30 4.53 12.61
C TYR A 213 8.68 3.09 12.34
N ILE A 214 9.58 2.53 13.15
CA ILE A 214 9.99 1.13 13.10
C ILE A 214 9.32 0.44 14.28
N ILE A 215 8.39 -0.47 14.01
CA ILE A 215 7.64 -1.17 15.05
C ILE A 215 8.52 -2.27 15.60
N ARG A 216 9.10 -2.06 16.79
CA ARG A 216 9.92 -3.07 17.49
C ARG A 216 9.06 -4.15 18.11
N TYR A 217 7.94 -3.74 18.67
CA TYR A 217 6.92 -4.62 19.25
C TYR A 217 5.56 -3.95 19.14
N GLY A 218 4.52 -4.74 18.88
CA GLY A 218 3.16 -4.26 18.92
C GLY A 218 2.44 -4.25 17.57
N LYS A 219 1.41 -3.42 17.47
CA LYS A 219 0.53 -3.37 16.30
C LYS A 219 0.04 -1.94 16.05
N VAL A 220 0.14 -1.47 14.80
CA VAL A 220 -0.31 -0.15 14.35
C VAL A 220 -1.22 -0.29 13.15
N GLY A 221 -2.45 0.22 13.25
CA GLY A 221 -3.39 0.30 12.14
C GLY A 221 -3.18 1.59 11.34
N VAL A 222 -3.23 1.48 10.02
CA VAL A 222 -3.14 2.61 9.08
C VAL A 222 -4.45 2.70 8.32
N TYR A 223 -5.12 3.81 8.47
CA TYR A 223 -6.46 4.03 7.97
C TYR A 223 -6.54 5.31 7.16
N ASN A 224 -7.59 5.44 6.39
CA ASN A 224 -8.09 6.72 5.91
C ASN A 224 -9.61 6.71 5.89
N ILE A 225 -10.21 7.89 5.89
CA ILE A 225 -11.65 8.03 5.72
C ILE A 225 -11.94 8.30 4.25
N PHE A 226 -12.84 7.51 3.69
CA PHE A 226 -13.29 7.65 2.33
C PHE A 226 -14.80 7.41 2.24
N ASN A 227 -15.56 8.35 1.67
CA ASN A 227 -17.02 8.31 1.58
C ASN A 227 -17.70 7.95 2.92
N SER A 228 -17.34 8.70 3.96
CA SER A 228 -17.85 8.53 5.33
C SER A 228 -17.63 7.12 5.90
N ARG A 229 -16.59 6.42 5.44
CA ARG A 229 -16.20 5.10 5.96
C ARG A 229 -14.72 5.03 6.21
N GLN A 230 -14.34 4.32 7.27
CA GLN A 230 -12.95 3.97 7.50
C GLN A 230 -12.51 2.86 6.55
N VAL A 231 -11.41 3.08 5.85
CA VAL A 231 -10.77 2.11 4.98
C VAL A 231 -9.44 1.69 5.55
N THR A 232 -9.27 0.40 5.81
CA THR A 232 -8.00 -0.16 6.29
C THR A 232 -7.00 -0.20 5.15
N ARG A 233 -5.94 0.59 5.30
CA ARG A 233 -4.82 0.60 4.36
C ARG A 233 -3.85 -0.52 4.67
N ARG A 234 -3.52 -0.68 5.94
CA ARG A 234 -2.55 -1.65 6.43
C ARG A 234 -2.68 -1.80 7.94
N VAL A 235 -2.29 -2.96 8.47
CA VAL A 235 -1.96 -3.14 9.88
C VAL A 235 -0.49 -3.55 9.92
N CYS A 236 0.33 -2.75 10.58
CA CYS A 236 1.76 -2.99 10.73
C CYS A 236 2.02 -3.72 12.03
N VAL A 237 2.91 -4.70 12.00
CA VAL A 237 3.31 -5.53 13.14
C VAL A 237 4.82 -5.45 13.39
N ASN A 238 5.33 -6.28 14.30
CA ASN A 238 6.75 -6.29 14.67
C ASN A 238 7.68 -6.34 13.44
N ASN A 239 8.74 -5.53 13.49
CA ASN A 239 9.78 -5.37 12.49
C ASN A 239 9.31 -4.71 11.18
N GLU A 240 8.09 -4.19 11.12
CA GLU A 240 7.62 -3.44 9.98
C GLU A 240 7.91 -1.95 10.11
N ILE A 241 8.06 -1.31 8.95
CA ILE A 241 8.36 0.11 8.82
C ILE A 241 7.14 0.83 8.32
N LEU A 242 6.77 1.90 9.00
CA LEU A 242 5.65 2.75 8.70
C LEU A 242 6.17 4.14 8.29
N ASN A 243 5.61 4.70 7.24
CA ASN A 243 5.78 6.11 6.85
C ASN A 243 7.17 6.54 6.40
N GLY A 244 7.86 5.82 5.56
CA GLY A 244 9.24 6.22 5.36
C GLY A 244 9.88 5.96 4.03
N TYR A 245 9.10 5.88 3.00
CA TYR A 245 9.68 5.48 1.72
C TYR A 245 9.91 6.65 0.74
N ALA A 246 9.69 7.89 1.18
CA ALA A 246 9.97 9.04 0.32
C ALA A 246 11.46 9.36 0.33
N PRO A 247 12.17 9.27 -0.80
CA PRO A 247 13.59 9.61 -0.88
C PRO A 247 13.88 11.11 -0.76
N LYS A 248 12.87 11.95 -0.84
CA LYS A 248 12.89 13.37 -0.54
C LYS A 248 11.88 13.67 0.55
N SER A 249 12.20 14.62 1.42
CA SER A 249 11.23 15.22 2.33
C SER A 249 10.16 15.93 1.49
N ASP A 250 9.29 15.15 0.87
CA ASP A 250 8.18 15.72 0.13
C ASP A 250 7.18 16.21 1.16
N ILE A 251 7.05 17.50 1.23
CA ILE A 251 6.23 18.28 2.18
C ILE A 251 4.74 18.09 1.86
N ARG A 252 4.31 16.87 1.55
CA ARG A 252 2.89 16.58 1.35
C ARG A 252 2.25 16.10 2.63
N PRO A 253 1.04 16.58 2.96
CA PRO A 253 0.28 16.03 4.07
C PRO A 253 0.13 14.52 3.89
N LEU A 254 0.17 13.78 4.97
CA LEU A 254 -0.09 12.36 4.95
C LEU A 254 -1.54 12.11 4.54
N PHE A 255 -1.74 11.09 3.71
CA PHE A 255 -3.08 10.68 3.26
C PHE A 255 -3.68 9.59 4.15
N THR A 256 -3.09 9.31 5.28
CA THR A 256 -3.51 8.26 6.20
C THR A 256 -3.32 8.69 7.65
N THR A 257 -4.10 8.08 8.51
CA THR A 257 -4.01 8.18 9.97
C THR A 257 -3.45 6.88 10.52
N ALA A 258 -2.50 6.95 11.45
CA ALA A 258 -1.91 5.77 12.08
C ALA A 258 -2.24 5.73 13.58
N VAL A 259 -2.82 4.61 14.02
CA VAL A 259 -3.27 4.41 15.41
C VAL A 259 -2.66 3.13 15.98
N VAL A 260 -2.15 3.22 17.19
CA VAL A 260 -1.60 2.10 17.96
C VAL A 260 -2.74 1.20 18.41
N LEU A 261 -2.77 -0.06 17.99
CA LEU A 261 -3.87 -1.02 18.25
C LEU A 261 -3.65 -1.86 19.51
N GLN A 262 -2.43 -1.95 20.00
CA GLN A 262 -2.04 -2.55 21.28
C GLN A 262 -0.81 -1.81 21.81
N ASP A 263 -0.53 -1.89 23.11
CA ASP A 263 0.69 -1.28 23.67
C ASP A 263 1.90 -1.68 22.84
N SER A 264 2.66 -0.69 22.36
CA SER A 264 3.69 -0.89 21.34
C SER A 264 4.99 -0.19 21.71
N ILE A 265 6.10 -0.79 21.28
CA ILE A 265 7.44 -0.20 21.34
C ILE A 265 7.83 0.18 19.91
N ILE A 266 8.04 1.47 19.67
CA ILE A 266 8.28 2.02 18.35
C ILE A 266 9.53 2.88 18.38
N GLN A 267 10.43 2.66 17.43
CA GLN A 267 11.59 3.52 17.21
C GLN A 267 11.23 4.57 16.16
N LEU A 268 11.57 5.81 16.44
CA LEU A 268 11.46 6.93 15.52
C LEU A 268 12.82 7.21 14.89
N ALA A 269 12.87 7.32 13.57
CA ALA A 269 14.05 7.76 12.83
C ALA A 269 13.67 8.96 11.97
N LYS A 270 14.55 9.96 11.84
CA LYS A 270 14.34 11.04 10.88
C LYS A 270 14.48 10.49 9.46
N LYS A 271 13.71 11.03 8.52
CA LYS A 271 13.75 10.58 7.12
C LYS A 271 15.12 10.68 6.50
N GLU A 272 15.86 11.76 6.79
CA GLU A 272 17.22 11.97 6.28
C GLU A 272 18.19 10.88 6.77
N GLU A 273 18.19 10.59 8.07
CA GLU A 273 19.03 9.54 8.69
C GLU A 273 18.70 8.17 8.12
N PHE A 274 17.41 7.91 7.89
CA PHE A 274 16.96 6.65 7.30
C PHE A 274 17.37 6.52 5.83
N MET A 275 17.34 7.60 5.05
CA MET A 275 17.82 7.61 3.67
C MET A 275 19.33 7.33 3.59
N GLU A 276 20.12 7.92 4.50
CA GLU A 276 21.54 7.58 4.57
C GLU A 276 21.78 6.09 4.86
N LEU A 277 20.97 5.51 5.75
CA LEU A 277 21.03 4.08 6.06
C LEU A 277 20.74 3.21 4.83
N ILE A 278 19.70 3.56 4.06
CA ILE A 278 19.35 2.87 2.81
C ILE A 278 20.48 2.92 1.79
N LEU A 279 21.18 4.06 1.70
CA LEU A 279 22.30 4.20 0.77
C LEU A 279 23.51 3.37 1.19
N LYS A 280 23.70 3.13 2.49
CA LYS A 280 24.87 2.43 3.07
C LYS A 280 24.64 0.91 3.27
N ASP A 281 23.40 0.48 3.55
CA ASP A 281 23.07 -0.91 3.88
C ASP A 281 22.25 -1.60 2.79
N ASN A 282 22.87 -2.55 2.10
CA ASN A 282 22.24 -3.31 1.02
C ASN A 282 21.05 -4.16 1.50
N ASN A 283 21.09 -4.71 2.71
CA ASN A 283 20.03 -5.58 3.22
C ASN A 283 18.75 -4.76 3.49
N ILE A 284 18.91 -3.60 4.14
CA ILE A 284 17.80 -2.67 4.37
C ILE A 284 17.25 -2.17 3.04
N ARG A 285 18.12 -1.84 2.10
CA ARG A 285 17.74 -1.41 0.75
C ARG A 285 16.87 -2.45 0.06
N LEU A 286 17.33 -3.69 -0.04
CA LEU A 286 16.61 -4.77 -0.71
C LEU A 286 15.30 -5.13 -0.01
N TYR A 287 15.32 -5.14 1.33
CA TYR A 287 14.11 -5.32 2.12
C TYR A 287 13.03 -4.28 1.75
N LEU A 288 13.40 -3.01 1.73
CA LEU A 288 12.47 -1.92 1.42
C LEU A 288 11.97 -1.99 -0.02
N ILE A 289 12.84 -2.27 -0.98
CA ILE A 289 12.44 -2.43 -2.39
C ILE A 289 11.39 -3.55 -2.50
N LYS A 290 11.58 -4.68 -1.82
CA LYS A 290 10.60 -5.78 -1.79
C LYS A 290 9.28 -5.35 -1.15
N VAL A 291 9.33 -4.71 0.02
CA VAL A 291 8.13 -4.23 0.72
C VAL A 291 7.34 -3.25 -0.13
N MET A 292 8.01 -2.27 -0.76
CA MET A 292 7.34 -1.29 -1.61
C MET A 292 6.73 -1.94 -2.86
N SER A 293 7.46 -2.84 -3.51
CA SER A 293 6.96 -3.59 -4.66
C SER A 293 5.70 -4.39 -4.31
N MET A 294 5.68 -5.05 -3.15
CA MET A 294 4.49 -5.74 -2.65
C MET A 294 3.34 -4.80 -2.32
N ARG A 295 3.60 -3.62 -1.80
CA ARG A 295 2.55 -2.61 -1.55
C ARG A 295 1.89 -2.14 -2.84
N VAL A 296 2.68 -1.96 -3.92
CA VAL A 296 2.15 -1.69 -5.26
C VAL A 296 1.27 -2.87 -5.71
N TYR A 297 1.77 -4.10 -5.60
CA TYR A 297 1.05 -5.32 -6.01
C TYR A 297 -0.27 -5.50 -5.24
N ILE A 298 -0.26 -5.36 -3.90
CA ILE A 298 -1.49 -5.42 -3.08
C ILE A 298 -2.49 -4.34 -3.51
N THR A 299 -2.03 -3.12 -3.80
CA THR A 299 -2.92 -2.04 -4.24
C THR A 299 -3.55 -2.36 -5.60
N ILE A 300 -2.79 -2.92 -6.54
CA ILE A 300 -3.30 -3.40 -7.82
C ILE A 300 -4.30 -4.55 -7.60
N SER A 301 -4.00 -5.49 -6.70
CA SER A 301 -4.90 -6.61 -6.39
C SER A 301 -6.23 -6.14 -5.80
N ARG A 302 -6.23 -5.08 -4.98
CA ARG A 302 -7.47 -4.42 -4.53
C ARG A 302 -8.29 -3.87 -5.71
N ILE A 303 -7.63 -3.24 -6.69
CA ILE A 303 -8.32 -2.76 -7.90
C ILE A 303 -8.89 -3.93 -8.71
N LYS A 304 -8.09 -4.98 -8.91
CA LYS A 304 -8.55 -6.20 -9.59
C LYS A 304 -9.76 -6.84 -8.90
N SER A 305 -9.82 -6.77 -7.55
CA SER A 305 -10.96 -7.32 -6.80
C SER A 305 -12.28 -6.61 -7.11
N PHE A 306 -12.29 -5.31 -7.46
CA PHE A 306 -13.52 -4.62 -7.84
C PHE A 306 -14.16 -5.19 -9.11
N ASN A 307 -13.36 -5.73 -10.02
CA ASN A 307 -13.83 -6.36 -11.25
C ASN A 307 -14.25 -7.83 -11.05
N ALA A 308 -14.13 -8.37 -9.84
CA ALA A 308 -14.55 -9.74 -9.56
C ALA A 308 -16.06 -9.86 -9.47
N ASN A 309 -16.61 -10.98 -10.02
CA ASN A 309 -18.04 -11.19 -10.20
C ASN A 309 -18.83 -11.45 -8.89
N ASN A 310 -18.14 -11.77 -7.79
CA ASN A 310 -18.75 -12.07 -6.49
C ASN A 310 -17.75 -11.84 -5.35
N ASN A 311 -18.24 -11.78 -4.12
CA ASN A 311 -17.41 -11.46 -2.96
C ASN A 311 -16.37 -12.55 -2.65
N VAL A 312 -16.68 -13.83 -2.88
CA VAL A 312 -15.69 -14.92 -2.71
C VAL A 312 -14.47 -14.68 -3.59
N SER A 313 -14.68 -14.33 -4.87
CA SER A 313 -13.58 -14.01 -5.78
C SER A 313 -12.82 -12.74 -5.34
N LYS A 314 -13.50 -11.73 -4.78
CA LYS A 314 -12.84 -10.56 -4.20
C LYS A 314 -11.92 -10.93 -3.05
N PHE A 315 -12.42 -11.76 -2.12
CA PHE A 315 -11.61 -12.23 -0.99
C PHE A 315 -10.42 -13.07 -1.44
N VAL A 316 -10.61 -13.97 -2.39
CA VAL A 316 -9.54 -14.83 -2.92
C VAL A 316 -8.41 -13.99 -3.55
N ILE A 317 -8.76 -12.96 -4.33
CA ILE A 317 -7.76 -12.07 -4.99
C ILE A 317 -6.94 -11.30 -3.95
N ILE A 318 -7.58 -10.73 -2.94
CA ILE A 318 -6.84 -9.95 -1.94
C ILE A 318 -6.04 -10.85 -0.99
N LEU A 319 -6.60 -11.99 -0.58
CA LEU A 319 -5.90 -12.94 0.29
C LEU A 319 -4.65 -13.49 -0.38
N GLU A 320 -4.70 -13.79 -1.67
CA GLU A 320 -3.52 -14.21 -2.45
C GLU A 320 -2.38 -13.19 -2.36
N ALA A 321 -2.69 -11.91 -2.54
CA ALA A 321 -1.70 -10.85 -2.44
C ALA A 321 -1.14 -10.67 -1.01
N LEU A 322 -1.99 -10.85 0.01
CA LEU A 322 -1.57 -10.80 1.41
C LEU A 322 -0.72 -12.02 1.80
N ILE A 323 -1.06 -13.23 1.32
CA ILE A 323 -0.24 -14.44 1.50
C ILE A 323 1.16 -14.23 0.91
N LYS A 324 1.25 -13.73 -0.32
CA LYS A 324 2.54 -13.43 -0.96
C LYS A 324 3.38 -12.44 -0.17
N TYR A 325 2.74 -11.43 0.42
CA TYR A 325 3.44 -10.48 1.31
C TYR A 325 4.04 -11.19 2.52
N GLU A 326 3.29 -12.05 3.20
CA GLU A 326 3.79 -12.79 4.36
C GLU A 326 4.90 -13.78 3.98
N LEU A 327 4.77 -14.47 2.86
CA LEU A 327 5.75 -15.46 2.39
C LEU A 327 7.10 -14.85 1.95
N ILE A 328 7.16 -13.54 1.67
CA ILE A 328 8.45 -12.85 1.44
C ILE A 328 9.34 -12.90 2.69
N PHE A 329 8.73 -12.89 3.87
CA PHE A 329 9.42 -12.78 5.15
C PHE A 329 9.38 -14.05 5.98
N LYS A 330 8.45 -14.96 5.70
CA LYS A 330 8.21 -16.17 6.49
C LYS A 330 8.00 -17.36 5.56
N ASN A 331 8.68 -18.45 5.84
CA ASN A 331 8.39 -19.74 5.18
C ASN A 331 7.44 -20.53 6.10
N THR A 332 6.14 -20.37 5.90
CA THR A 332 5.10 -21.01 6.72
C THR A 332 3.92 -21.48 5.87
N LYS A 333 3.34 -22.60 6.24
CA LYS A 333 2.10 -23.10 5.60
C LYS A 333 0.84 -22.48 6.19
N GLN A 334 0.90 -22.07 7.46
CA GLN A 334 -0.21 -21.44 8.17
C GLN A 334 0.10 -19.96 8.39
N ILE A 335 -0.85 -19.08 8.10
CA ILE A 335 -0.71 -17.63 8.24
C ILE A 335 -1.90 -17.10 9.03
N VAL A 336 -1.63 -16.40 10.14
CA VAL A 336 -2.61 -15.56 10.82
C VAL A 336 -2.30 -14.12 10.45
N PHE A 337 -3.21 -13.47 9.74
CA PHE A 337 -3.05 -12.07 9.37
C PHE A 337 -3.36 -11.15 10.55
N PRO A 338 -2.77 -9.96 10.59
CA PRO A 338 -3.13 -8.95 11.59
C PRO A 338 -4.46 -8.25 11.28
N TYR A 339 -5.26 -8.78 10.36
CA TYR A 339 -6.51 -8.22 9.86
C TYR A 339 -7.69 -9.02 10.38
N ASN A 340 -8.75 -8.31 10.81
CA ASN A 340 -10.04 -8.90 11.08
C ASN A 340 -10.93 -8.91 9.82
N PHE A 341 -12.15 -9.44 9.94
CA PHE A 341 -13.07 -9.52 8.81
C PHE A 341 -13.52 -8.15 8.28
N ASN A 342 -13.72 -7.17 9.16
CA ASN A 342 -14.05 -5.79 8.75
C ASN A 342 -12.93 -5.15 7.95
N ASP A 343 -11.67 -5.38 8.36
CA ASP A 343 -10.49 -4.91 7.63
C ASP A 343 -10.47 -5.48 6.21
N LEU A 344 -10.67 -6.81 6.08
CA LEU A 344 -10.68 -7.48 4.79
C LEU A 344 -11.79 -6.94 3.88
N CYS A 345 -13.00 -6.78 4.40
CA CYS A 345 -14.14 -6.21 3.68
C CYS A 345 -13.86 -4.78 3.21
N SER A 346 -13.30 -3.94 4.09
CA SER A 346 -12.96 -2.55 3.76
C SER A 346 -11.92 -2.45 2.62
N MET A 347 -10.96 -3.39 2.57
CA MET A 347 -9.94 -3.43 1.52
C MET A 347 -10.52 -3.64 0.13
N VAL A 348 -11.63 -4.38 0.02
CA VAL A 348 -12.28 -4.72 -1.25
C VAL A 348 -13.60 -3.95 -1.49
N GLY A 349 -13.83 -2.90 -0.69
CA GLY A 349 -14.91 -1.94 -0.88
C GLY A 349 -16.30 -2.48 -0.58
N ILE A 350 -16.43 -3.46 0.32
CA ILE A 350 -17.71 -4.00 0.78
C ILE A 350 -17.92 -3.75 2.28
N THR A 351 -19.19 -3.70 2.70
CA THR A 351 -19.53 -3.62 4.12
C THR A 351 -19.60 -5.02 4.70
N ALA A 352 -18.97 -5.23 5.85
CA ALA A 352 -19.02 -6.51 6.56
C ALA A 352 -20.41 -6.78 7.13
N ASP A 353 -20.90 -7.98 6.90
CA ASP A 353 -22.12 -8.53 7.50
C ASP A 353 -22.06 -10.07 7.54
N ALA A 354 -23.01 -10.71 8.21
CA ALA A 354 -23.05 -12.16 8.38
C ALA A 354 -23.10 -12.92 7.03
N ASN A 355 -23.76 -12.36 6.00
CA ASN A 355 -23.83 -13.00 4.69
C ASN A 355 -22.46 -13.03 4.01
N LYS A 356 -21.69 -11.93 4.09
CA LYS A 356 -20.33 -11.87 3.52
C LYS A 356 -19.36 -12.73 4.31
N GLU A 357 -19.53 -12.86 5.61
CA GLU A 357 -18.75 -13.80 6.42
C GLU A 357 -19.03 -15.24 6.01
N ALA A 358 -20.29 -15.61 5.79
CA ALA A 358 -20.67 -16.91 5.23
C ALA A 358 -20.08 -17.13 3.82
N GLU A 359 -19.91 -16.06 3.01
CA GLU A 359 -19.21 -16.16 1.72
C GLU A 359 -17.71 -16.37 1.88
N LEU A 360 -17.04 -15.72 2.84
CA LEU A 360 -15.64 -15.98 3.16
C LEU A 360 -15.42 -17.43 3.58
N ASN A 361 -16.31 -17.97 4.39
CA ASN A 361 -16.26 -19.37 4.88
C ASN A 361 -16.44 -20.44 3.79
N LYS A 362 -16.83 -20.05 2.55
CA LYS A 362 -16.83 -20.95 1.38
C LYS A 362 -15.41 -21.27 0.89
N ILE A 363 -14.42 -20.50 1.27
CA ILE A 363 -13.00 -20.76 1.01
C ILE A 363 -12.50 -21.68 2.14
N LYS A 364 -12.38 -22.96 1.87
CA LYS A 364 -12.13 -24.00 2.89
C LYS A 364 -10.81 -23.82 3.63
N SER A 365 -9.81 -23.31 2.95
CA SER A 365 -8.47 -23.01 3.48
C SER A 365 -8.44 -21.75 4.38
N VAL A 366 -9.54 -20.99 4.47
CA VAL A 366 -9.66 -19.77 5.27
C VAL A 366 -10.50 -20.04 6.52
N SER A 367 -10.19 -19.36 7.61
CA SER A 367 -11.02 -19.30 8.82
C SER A 367 -10.79 -17.99 9.56
N ILE A 368 -11.64 -17.73 10.55
CA ILE A 368 -11.46 -16.64 11.52
C ILE A 368 -11.04 -17.28 12.84
N THR A 369 -9.99 -16.75 13.47
CA THR A 369 -9.52 -17.22 14.79
C THR A 369 -10.49 -16.80 15.90
N GLU A 370 -10.36 -17.38 17.10
CA GLU A 370 -11.14 -16.97 18.28
C GLU A 370 -10.99 -15.47 18.59
N ASP A 371 -9.81 -14.91 18.35
CA ASP A 371 -9.54 -13.48 18.51
C ASP A 371 -10.05 -12.62 17.33
N GLY A 372 -10.75 -13.21 16.36
CA GLY A 372 -11.36 -12.51 15.22
C GLY A 372 -10.44 -12.20 14.04
N TYR A 373 -9.22 -12.75 14.00
CA TYR A 373 -8.28 -12.53 12.89
C TYR A 373 -8.47 -13.53 11.76
N ILE A 374 -8.24 -13.08 10.53
CA ILE A 374 -8.25 -13.95 9.34
C ILE A 374 -7.05 -14.89 9.38
N MET A 375 -7.30 -16.17 9.17
CA MET A 375 -6.28 -17.21 9.14
C MET A 375 -6.35 -18.04 7.86
N ILE A 376 -5.21 -18.27 7.23
CA ILE A 376 -5.00 -19.31 6.21
C ILE A 376 -4.51 -20.56 6.93
N LYS A 377 -5.27 -21.65 6.83
CA LYS A 377 -4.95 -22.93 7.49
C LYS A 377 -3.80 -23.63 6.79
N ASP A 378 -3.79 -23.59 5.46
CA ASP A 378 -2.74 -24.17 4.62
C ASP A 378 -2.64 -23.37 3.31
N THR A 379 -1.44 -22.83 3.04
CA THR A 379 -1.19 -22.00 1.84
C THR A 379 -1.25 -22.83 0.55
N GLU A 380 -0.85 -24.10 0.57
CA GLU A 380 -0.91 -24.97 -0.62
C GLU A 380 -2.38 -25.28 -1.00
N GLU A 381 -3.24 -25.53 0.00
CA GLU A 381 -4.67 -25.70 -0.22
C GLU A 381 -5.31 -24.42 -0.75
N PHE A 382 -4.92 -23.27 -0.19
CA PHE A 382 -5.42 -21.98 -0.67
C PHE A 382 -5.07 -21.76 -2.15
N TYR A 383 -3.85 -22.05 -2.58
CA TYR A 383 -3.46 -21.88 -3.98
C TYR A 383 -4.22 -22.82 -4.93
N LYS A 384 -4.57 -24.04 -4.51
CA LYS A 384 -5.45 -24.92 -5.29
C LYS A 384 -6.85 -24.32 -5.47
N GLU A 385 -7.42 -23.75 -4.40
CA GLU A 385 -8.71 -23.06 -4.47
C GLU A 385 -8.61 -21.78 -5.32
N TYR A 386 -7.54 -21.00 -5.18
CA TYR A 386 -7.27 -19.80 -5.99
C TYR A 386 -7.31 -20.08 -7.49
N GLU A 387 -6.64 -21.13 -7.95
CA GLU A 387 -6.63 -21.49 -9.38
C GLU A 387 -8.03 -21.88 -9.90
N ILE A 388 -8.86 -22.53 -9.08
CA ILE A 388 -10.25 -22.83 -9.44
C ILE A 388 -11.07 -21.54 -9.63
N TYR A 389 -10.93 -20.58 -8.72
CA TYR A 389 -11.64 -19.30 -8.81
C TYR A 389 -11.14 -18.46 -10.01
N LYS A 390 -9.84 -18.45 -10.28
CA LYS A 390 -9.22 -17.76 -11.41
C LYS A 390 -9.73 -18.29 -12.75
N GLN A 391 -9.82 -19.60 -12.93
CA GLN A 391 -10.35 -20.21 -14.15
C GLN A 391 -11.83 -19.88 -14.38
N ARG A 392 -12.64 -19.85 -13.34
CA ARG A 392 -14.07 -19.45 -13.42
C ARG A 392 -14.25 -18.01 -13.87
N THR A 393 -13.36 -17.13 -13.49
CA THR A 393 -13.38 -15.71 -13.87
C THR A 393 -12.94 -15.54 -15.34
N SER A 394 -11.91 -16.26 -15.78
CA SER A 394 -11.40 -16.18 -17.16
C SER A 394 -12.35 -16.73 -18.21
N ASN A 395 -13.12 -17.77 -17.89
CA ASN A 395 -14.07 -18.39 -18.82
C ASN A 395 -15.33 -17.53 -19.08
N LYS A 396 -15.63 -16.55 -18.21
CA LYS A 396 -16.73 -15.60 -18.43
C LYS A 396 -16.34 -14.39 -19.27
N LEU A 397 -15.06 -14.06 -19.36
CA LEU A 397 -14.56 -12.99 -20.23
C LEU A 397 -14.44 -13.42 -21.70
N LYS A 398 -14.57 -14.72 -21.99
CA LYS A 398 -14.55 -15.26 -23.36
C LYS A 398 -15.95 -15.52 -23.97
N LYS A 399 -17.01 -15.22 -23.24
CA LYS A 399 -18.40 -15.21 -23.71
C LYS A 399 -18.93 -13.78 -23.75
#